data_82f013326a42f6784f12f95f13006209
#
_entry.id   82f013326a42f6784f12f95f13006209
#
_cell.length_a   1.000
_cell.length_b   1.000
_cell.length_c   1.000
_cell.angle_alpha   90.00
_cell.angle_beta   90.00
_cell.angle_gamma   90.00
#
_symmetry.space_group_name_H-M   'P 1'
#
loop_
_entity.id
_entity.type
_entity.pdbx_description
1 polymer ?
#
loop_
_entity_poly.entity_id
_entity_poly.type
_entity_poly.pdbx_seq_one_letter_code
_entity_poly.pdbx_strand_id
1 'polypeptide(L)'
;EIYTLSLHDALPISIYVGYWRSVSHALNCFAVESFMDELAHSVKKDPLEFRMGLLEKQPRFKGVLRLAAREGNYGVPPKDRSQGIAVMEGYGTYMAMVVEMDMYQGMPRLHRVTCALDCGQVVHPDGVVAQVEGSVLFGLSAAMWGEINVQGGRVQQTNFNNYRIARLTEAPVIDVHILESGEEPGGVGEPATALVAPALCNGIFMATSRRLRSLPIARHYRA
;
A
#
# COMPACT_ATOMS: atom_id res chain seq x y z
N GLU A 1 24.63 -7.09 -10.01
CA GLU A 1 23.71 -8.07 -9.43
C GLU A 1 23.50 -7.67 -7.98
N ILE A 2 22.31 -7.15 -7.68
CA ILE A 2 21.89 -6.93 -6.29
C ILE A 2 21.52 -8.31 -5.78
N TYR A 3 22.39 -8.94 -5.02
CA TYR A 3 22.03 -10.10 -4.24
C TYR A 3 20.98 -9.65 -3.24
N THR A 4 19.72 -9.95 -3.52
CA THR A 4 18.70 -10.03 -2.50
C THR A 4 19.21 -11.09 -1.54
N LEU A 5 19.69 -10.68 -0.36
CA LEU A 5 19.92 -11.60 0.74
C LEU A 5 18.60 -12.35 0.91
N SER A 6 18.59 -13.58 0.46
CA SER A 6 17.44 -14.46 0.62
C SER A 6 17.20 -14.55 2.12
N LEU A 7 15.97 -14.31 2.57
CA LEU A 7 15.58 -14.55 3.96
C LEU A 7 15.90 -16.00 4.41
N HIS A 8 16.19 -16.91 3.48
CA HIS A 8 16.69 -18.25 3.72
C HIS A 8 18.02 -18.28 4.47
N ASP A 9 18.89 -17.29 4.29
CA ASP A 9 20.21 -17.27 4.91
C ASP A 9 20.19 -16.71 6.35
N ALA A 10 19.08 -16.09 6.75
CA ALA A 10 18.94 -15.45 8.06
C ALA A 10 18.02 -16.20 9.04
N LEU A 11 17.32 -17.25 8.60
CA LEU A 11 16.39 -18.00 9.45
C LEU A 11 16.93 -19.39 9.82
N PRO A 12 16.61 -19.92 11.03
CA PRO A 12 16.90 -21.31 11.38
C PRO A 12 16.27 -22.24 10.33
N ILE A 13 17.06 -23.13 9.80
CA ILE A 13 16.92 -23.95 8.59
C ILE A 13 15.63 -24.81 8.49
N SER A 14 14.73 -24.78 9.46
CA SER A 14 13.58 -25.68 9.54
C SER A 14 12.24 -25.05 9.15
N ILE A 15 12.20 -23.76 8.75
CA ILE A 15 10.97 -23.08 8.36
C ILE A 15 11.01 -22.78 6.88
N TYR A 16 10.11 -23.41 6.14
CA TYR A 16 9.93 -23.12 4.73
C TYR A 16 9.36 -21.71 4.56
N VAL A 17 10.01 -20.91 3.73
CA VAL A 17 9.57 -19.59 3.31
C VAL A 17 9.30 -19.60 1.81
N GLY A 18 8.43 -18.72 1.34
CA GLY A 18 8.06 -18.62 -0.06
C GLY A 18 7.69 -17.19 -0.44
N TYR A 19 7.28 -17.02 -1.67
CA TYR A 19 6.82 -15.71 -2.17
C TYR A 19 5.48 -15.34 -1.53
N TRP A 20 5.41 -14.07 -1.12
CA TRP A 20 4.18 -13.46 -0.67
C TRP A 20 3.65 -12.51 -1.76
N ARG A 21 2.34 -12.25 -1.80
CA ARG A 21 1.73 -11.38 -2.81
C ARG A 21 2.44 -10.03 -2.87
N SER A 22 2.82 -9.58 -4.06
CA SER A 22 3.63 -8.38 -4.32
C SER A 22 5.15 -8.54 -4.14
N VAL A 23 5.60 -9.71 -3.72
CA VAL A 23 7.02 -10.10 -3.60
C VAL A 23 7.85 -8.99 -2.91
N SER A 24 8.98 -8.57 -3.51
CA SER A 24 9.83 -7.49 -2.98
C SER A 24 9.18 -6.10 -3.02
N HIS A 25 8.18 -5.88 -3.88
CA HIS A 25 7.52 -4.57 -3.99
C HIS A 25 6.83 -4.18 -2.68
N ALA A 26 6.27 -5.12 -1.90
CA ALA A 26 5.64 -4.81 -0.63
C ALA A 26 6.58 -4.11 0.36
N LEU A 27 7.81 -4.59 0.47
CA LEU A 27 8.83 -4.02 1.35
C LEU A 27 9.43 -2.74 0.77
N ASN A 28 9.79 -2.77 -0.51
CA ASN A 28 10.44 -1.66 -1.18
C ASN A 28 9.51 -0.43 -1.27
N CYS A 29 8.23 -0.62 -1.63
CA CYS A 29 7.26 0.48 -1.68
C CYS A 29 7.02 1.08 -0.29
N PHE A 30 6.96 0.25 0.75
CA PHE A 30 6.81 0.77 2.11
C PHE A 30 7.99 1.68 2.49
N ALA A 31 9.22 1.27 2.23
CA ALA A 31 10.40 2.07 2.52
C ALA A 31 10.47 3.33 1.65
N VAL A 32 10.35 3.18 0.32
CA VAL A 32 10.51 4.28 -0.64
C VAL A 32 9.40 5.31 -0.48
N GLU A 33 8.14 4.92 -0.51
CA GLU A 33 7.01 5.84 -0.52
C GLU A 33 6.79 6.53 0.84
N SER A 34 7.11 5.85 1.95
CA SER A 34 7.14 6.50 3.26
C SER A 34 8.28 7.53 3.35
N PHE A 35 9.46 7.22 2.79
CA PHE A 35 10.59 8.15 2.78
C PHE A 35 10.35 9.33 1.82
N MET A 36 9.74 9.11 0.66
CA MET A 36 9.35 10.18 -0.26
C MET A 36 8.37 11.17 0.39
N ASP A 37 7.46 10.67 1.19
CA ASP A 37 6.54 11.51 1.97
C ASP A 37 7.28 12.31 3.07
N GLU A 38 8.24 11.68 3.77
CA GLU A 38 9.11 12.38 4.73
C GLU A 38 9.92 13.50 4.07
N LEU A 39 10.49 13.26 2.89
CA LEU A 39 11.24 14.27 2.13
C LEU A 39 10.34 15.44 1.73
N ALA A 40 9.13 15.16 1.23
CA ALA A 40 8.17 16.21 0.87
C ALA A 40 7.91 17.14 2.07
N HIS A 41 7.60 16.56 3.23
CA HIS A 41 7.36 17.32 4.46
C HIS A 41 8.61 18.07 4.95
N SER A 42 9.81 17.49 4.82
CA SER A 42 11.07 18.15 5.22
C SER A 42 11.34 19.43 4.45
N VAL A 43 10.93 19.48 3.18
CA VAL A 43 11.02 20.65 2.31
C VAL A 43 9.73 21.49 2.24
N LYS A 44 8.75 21.19 3.11
CA LYS A 44 7.46 21.86 3.22
C LYS A 44 6.67 21.90 1.91
N LYS A 45 6.75 20.82 1.13
CA LYS A 45 5.95 20.61 -0.08
C LYS A 45 4.83 19.60 0.18
N ASP A 46 3.74 19.80 -0.53
CA ASP A 46 2.69 18.79 -0.58
C ASP A 46 3.23 17.46 -1.15
N PRO A 47 2.92 16.30 -0.57
CA PRO A 47 3.43 15.01 -1.02
C PRO A 47 3.09 14.65 -2.49
N LEU A 48 1.93 15.06 -3.00
CA LEU A 48 1.57 14.88 -4.40
C LEU A 48 2.43 15.77 -5.30
N GLU A 49 2.49 17.06 -5.00
CA GLU A 49 3.26 18.04 -5.77
C GLU A 49 4.76 17.69 -5.79
N PHE A 50 5.28 17.21 -4.67
CA PHE A 50 6.66 16.76 -4.58
C PHE A 50 6.94 15.61 -5.55
N ARG A 51 6.10 14.56 -5.55
CA ARG A 51 6.22 13.42 -6.49
C ARG A 51 6.05 13.85 -7.94
N MET A 52 5.06 14.71 -8.21
CA MET A 52 4.82 15.24 -9.57
C MET A 52 6.02 15.97 -10.15
N GLY A 53 6.78 16.71 -9.32
CA GLY A 53 8.00 17.40 -9.73
C GLY A 53 9.16 16.45 -10.07
N LEU A 54 9.28 15.32 -9.35
CA LEU A 54 10.32 14.33 -9.60
C LEU A 54 10.04 13.46 -10.84
N LEU A 55 8.77 13.34 -11.23
CA LEU A 55 8.30 12.45 -12.29
C LEU A 55 8.08 13.15 -13.63
N GLU A 56 8.74 14.27 -13.91
CA GLU A 56 8.51 15.06 -15.12
C GLU A 56 8.66 14.27 -16.42
N LYS A 57 9.59 13.33 -16.45
CA LYS A 57 9.87 12.48 -17.60
C LYS A 57 9.15 11.14 -17.58
N GLN A 58 8.19 10.97 -16.66
CA GLN A 58 7.48 9.71 -16.41
C GLN A 58 5.95 9.92 -16.57
N PRO A 59 5.43 9.99 -17.80
CA PRO A 59 4.03 10.38 -18.05
C PRO A 59 3.03 9.39 -17.45
N ARG A 60 3.30 8.09 -17.46
CA ARG A 60 2.41 7.06 -16.89
C ARG A 60 2.29 7.22 -15.38
N PHE A 61 3.40 7.41 -14.65
CA PHE A 61 3.36 7.74 -13.22
C PHE A 61 2.52 8.99 -12.93
N LYS A 62 2.75 10.07 -13.70
CA LYS A 62 1.99 11.32 -13.53
C LYS A 62 0.51 11.14 -13.83
N GLY A 63 0.19 10.32 -14.81
CA GLY A 63 -1.18 9.98 -15.18
C GLY A 63 -1.95 9.34 -14.03
N VAL A 64 -1.41 8.27 -13.47
CA VAL A 64 -2.06 7.56 -12.35
C VAL A 64 -2.11 8.40 -11.07
N LEU A 65 -1.06 9.18 -10.76
CA LEU A 65 -1.07 10.09 -9.61
C LEU A 65 -2.16 11.15 -9.72
N ARG A 66 -2.29 11.81 -10.88
CA ARG A 66 -3.34 12.80 -11.11
C ARG A 66 -4.73 12.18 -11.02
N LEU A 67 -4.91 11.01 -11.59
CA LEU A 67 -6.20 10.31 -11.58
C LEU A 67 -6.59 9.93 -10.15
N ALA A 68 -5.69 9.28 -9.40
CA ALA A 68 -5.93 8.92 -8.00
C ALA A 68 -6.22 10.15 -7.12
N ALA A 69 -5.46 11.23 -7.28
CA ALA A 69 -5.64 12.45 -6.52
C ALA A 69 -6.98 13.14 -6.84
N ARG A 70 -7.36 13.20 -8.11
CA ARG A 70 -8.64 13.78 -8.54
C ARG A 70 -9.83 12.99 -8.00
N GLU A 71 -9.85 11.68 -8.24
CA GLU A 71 -10.98 10.82 -7.86
C GLU A 71 -11.06 10.59 -6.35
N GLY A 72 -9.91 10.60 -5.66
CA GLY A 72 -9.81 10.51 -4.20
C GLY A 72 -9.99 11.87 -3.49
N ASN A 73 -10.26 12.96 -4.21
CA ASN A 73 -10.32 14.31 -3.66
C ASN A 73 -9.13 14.62 -2.74
N TYR A 74 -7.91 14.28 -3.17
CA TYR A 74 -6.71 14.47 -2.38
C TYR A 74 -6.47 15.93 -2.03
N GLY A 75 -6.17 16.20 -0.76
CA GLY A 75 -5.98 17.54 -0.21
C GLY A 75 -7.26 18.17 0.33
N VAL A 76 -8.43 17.55 0.12
CA VAL A 76 -9.73 18.05 0.62
C VAL A 76 -10.51 16.90 1.30
N PRO A 77 -9.94 16.26 2.34
CA PRO A 77 -10.64 15.19 3.03
C PRO A 77 -11.88 15.74 3.77
N PRO A 78 -12.88 14.87 4.02
CA PRO A 78 -13.97 15.20 4.96
C PRO A 78 -13.42 15.63 6.32
N LYS A 79 -14.24 16.37 7.08
CA LYS A 79 -13.90 16.79 8.43
C LYS A 79 -13.48 15.58 9.29
N ASP A 80 -12.45 15.75 10.11
CA ASP A 80 -11.90 14.76 11.02
C ASP A 80 -11.25 13.54 10.34
N ARG A 81 -10.98 13.64 9.03
CA ARG A 81 -10.24 12.64 8.27
C ARG A 81 -8.90 13.18 7.77
N SER A 82 -8.01 12.27 7.47
CA SER A 82 -6.72 12.55 6.83
C SER A 82 -6.54 11.66 5.61
N GLN A 83 -5.62 12.04 4.76
CA GLN A 83 -5.30 11.30 3.53
C GLN A 83 -3.81 11.00 3.46
N GLY A 84 -3.48 9.88 2.83
CA GLY A 84 -2.12 9.54 2.44
C GLY A 84 -2.10 9.08 0.99
N ILE A 85 -0.97 9.26 0.33
CA ILE A 85 -0.78 8.93 -1.07
C ILE A 85 0.49 8.11 -1.25
N ALA A 86 0.46 7.16 -2.18
CA ALA A 86 1.62 6.40 -2.62
C ALA A 86 1.49 6.02 -4.09
N VAL A 87 2.61 5.75 -4.76
CA VAL A 87 2.67 5.37 -6.17
C VAL A 87 3.77 4.35 -6.40
N MET A 88 3.55 3.45 -7.35
CA MET A 88 4.57 2.48 -7.77
C MET A 88 4.47 2.15 -9.26
N GLU A 89 5.54 1.58 -9.77
CA GLU A 89 5.57 0.77 -10.99
C GLU A 89 6.01 -0.63 -10.63
N GLY A 90 5.38 -1.62 -11.23
CA GLY A 90 5.74 -3.02 -11.09
C GLY A 90 4.87 -3.90 -11.98
N TYR A 91 5.45 -5.00 -12.47
CA TYR A 91 4.77 -5.94 -13.35
C TYR A 91 4.27 -5.33 -14.67
N GLY A 92 4.89 -4.24 -15.15
CA GLY A 92 4.43 -3.48 -16.31
C GLY A 92 3.23 -2.57 -16.04
N THR A 93 2.78 -2.48 -14.80
CA THR A 93 1.64 -1.67 -14.35
C THR A 93 2.11 -0.51 -13.49
N TYR A 94 1.58 0.68 -13.76
CA TYR A 94 1.73 1.88 -12.93
C TYR A 94 0.47 2.03 -12.09
N MET A 95 0.63 2.26 -10.80
CA MET A 95 -0.51 2.41 -9.89
C MET A 95 -0.25 3.48 -8.85
N ALA A 96 -1.25 4.31 -8.58
CA ALA A 96 -1.29 5.23 -7.46
C ALA A 96 -2.48 4.91 -6.56
N MET A 97 -2.31 5.20 -5.27
CA MET A 97 -3.32 4.96 -4.25
C MET A 97 -3.45 6.18 -3.35
N VAL A 98 -4.68 6.63 -3.14
CA VAL A 98 -5.04 7.59 -2.10
C VAL A 98 -5.88 6.86 -1.07
N VAL A 99 -5.49 6.96 0.20
CA VAL A 99 -6.30 6.45 1.32
C VAL A 99 -6.93 7.60 2.07
N GLU A 100 -8.16 7.40 2.56
CA GLU A 100 -8.86 8.28 3.47
C GLU A 100 -9.13 7.55 4.78
N MET A 101 -8.68 8.10 5.89
CA MET A 101 -8.69 7.44 7.19
C MET A 101 -8.95 8.43 8.33
N ASP A 102 -9.34 7.90 9.49
CA ASP A 102 -9.32 8.62 10.77
C ASP A 102 -8.61 7.79 11.85
N MET A 103 -8.47 8.39 13.03
CA MET A 103 -8.06 7.69 14.25
C MET A 103 -9.28 7.45 15.12
N TYR A 104 -9.74 6.20 15.18
CA TYR A 104 -10.90 5.81 15.98
C TYR A 104 -10.47 4.94 17.17
N GLN A 105 -10.80 5.35 18.39
CA GLN A 105 -10.39 4.68 19.63
C GLN A 105 -8.88 4.36 19.67
N GLY A 106 -8.06 5.30 19.23
CA GLY A 106 -6.61 5.16 19.21
C GLY A 106 -6.05 4.25 18.10
N MET A 107 -6.88 3.73 17.19
CA MET A 107 -6.45 2.88 16.07
C MET A 107 -6.80 3.54 14.73
N PRO A 108 -5.96 3.39 13.69
CA PRO A 108 -6.31 3.85 12.36
C PRO A 108 -7.50 3.06 11.81
N ARG A 109 -8.46 3.79 11.24
CA ARG A 109 -9.62 3.23 10.55
C ARG A 109 -9.67 3.76 9.14
N LEU A 110 -9.62 2.84 8.18
CA LEU A 110 -9.68 3.14 6.75
C LEU A 110 -11.13 3.29 6.30
N HIS A 111 -11.46 4.39 5.65
CA HIS A 111 -12.81 4.64 5.14
C HIS A 111 -12.93 4.40 3.65
N ARG A 112 -11.94 4.88 2.90
CA ARG A 112 -11.92 4.80 1.44
C ARG A 112 -10.50 4.58 0.93
N VAL A 113 -10.39 3.82 -0.13
CA VAL A 113 -9.16 3.64 -0.91
C VAL A 113 -9.49 3.92 -2.37
N THR A 114 -8.87 4.93 -2.93
CA THR A 114 -8.98 5.25 -4.34
C THR A 114 -7.72 4.80 -5.06
N CYS A 115 -7.86 3.86 -5.97
CA CYS A 115 -6.79 3.32 -6.79
C CYS A 115 -6.93 3.82 -8.21
N ALA A 116 -5.85 4.32 -8.78
CA ALA A 116 -5.74 4.59 -10.21
C ALA A 116 -4.60 3.78 -10.80
N LEU A 117 -4.85 3.07 -11.89
CA LEU A 117 -3.84 2.23 -12.52
C LEU A 117 -3.82 2.37 -14.03
N ASP A 118 -2.63 2.24 -14.59
CA ASP A 118 -2.35 2.07 -16.01
C ASP A 118 -1.65 0.72 -16.18
N CYS A 119 -2.40 -0.27 -16.63
CA CYS A 119 -1.90 -1.62 -16.87
C CYS A 119 -1.79 -1.93 -18.38
N GLY A 120 -1.65 -0.92 -19.21
CA GLY A 120 -1.67 -1.10 -20.66
C GLY A 120 -3.07 -1.46 -21.17
N GLN A 121 -3.12 -2.26 -22.21
CA GLN A 121 -4.37 -2.73 -22.80
C GLN A 121 -5.14 -3.63 -21.83
N VAL A 122 -6.37 -3.24 -21.52
CA VAL A 122 -7.24 -3.98 -20.59
C VAL A 122 -8.07 -5.01 -21.36
N VAL A 123 -7.91 -6.28 -21.01
CA VAL A 123 -8.68 -7.38 -21.62
C VAL A 123 -10.01 -7.59 -20.89
N HIS A 124 -10.02 -7.49 -19.55
CA HIS A 124 -11.19 -7.76 -18.72
C HIS A 124 -11.28 -6.76 -17.56
N PRO A 125 -11.98 -5.63 -17.72
CA PRO A 125 -12.04 -4.56 -16.71
C PRO A 125 -12.52 -5.03 -15.33
N ASP A 126 -13.60 -5.81 -15.28
CA ASP A 126 -14.13 -6.33 -14.00
C ASP A 126 -13.11 -7.21 -13.26
N GLY A 127 -12.32 -7.98 -14.03
CA GLY A 127 -11.23 -8.77 -13.47
C GLY A 127 -10.11 -7.89 -12.88
N VAL A 128 -9.80 -6.77 -13.51
CA VAL A 128 -8.86 -5.77 -12.98
C VAL A 128 -9.37 -5.20 -11.67
N VAL A 129 -10.63 -4.77 -11.63
CA VAL A 129 -11.27 -4.23 -10.42
C VAL A 129 -11.22 -5.25 -9.30
N ALA A 130 -11.65 -6.49 -9.53
CA ALA A 130 -11.65 -7.55 -8.52
C ALA A 130 -10.24 -7.87 -7.97
N GLN A 131 -9.21 -7.83 -8.83
CA GLN A 131 -7.83 -8.02 -8.41
C GLN A 131 -7.34 -6.86 -7.52
N VAL A 132 -7.67 -5.62 -7.85
CA VAL A 132 -7.30 -4.45 -7.05
C VAL A 132 -7.99 -4.48 -5.69
N GLU A 133 -9.30 -4.72 -5.64
CA GLU A 133 -10.07 -4.84 -4.38
C GLU A 133 -9.50 -5.93 -3.48
N GLY A 134 -9.28 -7.13 -4.02
CA GLY A 134 -8.67 -8.23 -3.27
C GLY A 134 -7.25 -7.92 -2.79
N SER A 135 -6.45 -7.20 -3.60
CA SER A 135 -5.11 -6.75 -3.24
C SER A 135 -5.11 -5.74 -2.10
N VAL A 136 -6.04 -4.79 -2.11
CA VAL A 136 -6.19 -3.79 -1.05
C VAL A 136 -6.54 -4.46 0.28
N LEU A 137 -7.51 -5.36 0.31
CA LEU A 137 -7.91 -6.06 1.53
C LEU A 137 -6.81 -6.97 2.07
N PHE A 138 -6.07 -7.61 1.18
CA PHE A 138 -4.92 -8.43 1.54
C PHE A 138 -3.79 -7.58 2.14
N GLY A 139 -3.44 -6.47 1.47
CA GLY A 139 -2.44 -5.52 1.95
C GLY A 139 -2.83 -4.85 3.26
N LEU A 140 -4.11 -4.50 3.45
CA LEU A 140 -4.64 -3.93 4.69
C LEU A 140 -4.48 -4.90 5.85
N SER A 141 -4.82 -6.17 5.65
CA SER A 141 -4.66 -7.21 6.67
C SER A 141 -3.21 -7.33 7.13
N ALA A 142 -2.29 -7.34 6.19
CA ALA A 142 -0.86 -7.42 6.47
C ALA A 142 -0.33 -6.16 7.15
N ALA A 143 -0.64 -4.97 6.59
CA ALA A 143 -0.17 -3.70 7.14
C ALA A 143 -0.65 -3.46 8.57
N MET A 144 -1.90 -3.81 8.87
CA MET A 144 -2.49 -3.58 10.19
C MET A 144 -2.07 -4.63 11.21
N TRP A 145 -2.09 -5.92 10.86
CA TRP A 145 -1.98 -7.00 11.85
C TRP A 145 -1.03 -8.14 11.48
N GLY A 146 -0.53 -8.19 10.23
CA GLY A 146 0.26 -9.31 9.72
C GLY A 146 1.53 -9.55 10.55
N GLU A 147 1.54 -10.62 11.32
CA GLU A 147 2.65 -10.99 12.18
C GLU A 147 2.75 -12.49 12.32
N ILE A 148 3.92 -13.04 12.00
CA ILE A 148 4.26 -14.44 12.21
C ILE A 148 5.42 -14.51 13.20
N ASN A 149 5.20 -15.23 14.30
CA ASN A 149 6.20 -15.47 15.33
C ASN A 149 6.67 -16.93 15.30
N VAL A 150 7.96 -17.10 15.50
CA VAL A 150 8.59 -18.42 15.54
C VAL A 150 9.15 -18.65 16.94
N GLN A 151 8.76 -19.74 17.57
CA GLN A 151 9.25 -20.15 18.87
C GLN A 151 9.61 -21.64 18.86
N GLY A 152 10.80 -21.99 19.31
CA GLY A 152 11.27 -23.38 19.30
C GLY A 152 11.25 -24.03 17.91
N GLY A 153 11.55 -23.26 16.85
CA GLY A 153 11.54 -23.73 15.47
C GLY A 153 10.14 -23.95 14.87
N ARG A 154 9.08 -23.45 15.53
CA ARG A 154 7.69 -23.58 15.06
C ARG A 154 6.98 -22.24 14.93
N VAL A 155 6.20 -22.09 13.86
CA VAL A 155 5.30 -20.96 13.67
C VAL A 155 4.20 -21.02 14.73
N GLN A 156 3.95 -19.89 15.39
CA GLN A 156 2.95 -19.77 16.46
C GLN A 156 1.54 -19.53 15.92
N GLN A 157 1.43 -18.83 14.80
CA GLN A 157 0.15 -18.57 14.13
C GLN A 157 -0.18 -19.77 13.26
N THR A 158 -1.22 -20.49 13.64
CA THR A 158 -1.59 -21.75 12.97
C THR A 158 -2.90 -21.70 12.20
N ASN A 159 -3.77 -20.72 12.50
CA ASN A 159 -5.05 -20.54 11.83
C ASN A 159 -5.61 -19.12 12.08
N PHE A 160 -6.75 -18.79 11.51
CA PHE A 160 -7.43 -17.49 11.64
C PHE A 160 -7.87 -17.13 13.07
N ASN A 161 -7.84 -18.05 14.01
CA ASN A 161 -8.07 -17.76 15.42
C ASN A 161 -6.91 -16.97 16.06
N ASN A 162 -5.69 -17.12 15.55
CA ASN A 162 -4.49 -16.45 16.05
C ASN A 162 -3.66 -15.74 14.97
N TYR A 163 -4.10 -15.77 13.71
CA TYR A 163 -3.62 -14.94 12.62
C TYR A 163 -4.75 -14.02 12.13
N ARG A 164 -4.72 -12.76 12.56
CA ARG A 164 -5.78 -11.81 12.27
C ARG A 164 -5.71 -11.28 10.84
N ILE A 165 -6.85 -11.28 10.16
CA ILE A 165 -7.08 -10.61 8.88
C ILE A 165 -8.17 -9.53 9.05
N ALA A 166 -8.30 -8.63 8.08
CA ALA A 166 -9.38 -7.65 8.03
C ALA A 166 -10.73 -8.36 7.92
N ARG A 167 -11.71 -7.88 8.70
CA ARG A 167 -13.10 -8.37 8.67
C ARG A 167 -13.92 -7.50 7.72
N LEU A 168 -15.08 -7.99 7.33
CA LEU A 168 -16.00 -7.26 6.44
C LEU A 168 -16.35 -5.85 6.97
N THR A 169 -16.49 -5.71 8.27
CA THR A 169 -16.78 -4.41 8.93
C THR A 169 -15.60 -3.45 8.96
N GLU A 170 -14.42 -3.92 8.62
CA GLU A 170 -13.16 -3.14 8.57
C GLU A 170 -12.75 -2.83 7.12
N ALA A 171 -13.47 -3.41 6.16
CA ALA A 171 -13.22 -3.18 4.74
C ALA A 171 -13.62 -1.73 4.37
N PRO A 172 -12.71 -0.96 3.75
CA PRO A 172 -13.03 0.37 3.23
C PRO A 172 -13.89 0.28 1.97
N VAL A 173 -14.47 1.39 1.56
CA VAL A 173 -14.93 1.54 0.18
C VAL A 173 -13.70 1.59 -0.72
N ILE A 174 -13.70 0.81 -1.80
CA ILE A 174 -12.57 0.75 -2.74
C ILE A 174 -13.07 1.22 -4.11
N ASP A 175 -12.51 2.29 -4.61
CA ASP A 175 -12.79 2.83 -5.94
C ASP A 175 -11.59 2.56 -6.85
N VAL A 176 -11.84 1.98 -8.00
CA VAL A 176 -10.81 1.60 -8.97
C VAL A 176 -11.02 2.35 -10.27
N HIS A 177 -10.01 3.08 -10.69
CA HIS A 177 -10.03 3.89 -11.91
C HIS A 177 -8.92 3.42 -12.84
N ILE A 178 -9.29 2.99 -14.04
CA ILE A 178 -8.34 2.50 -15.03
C ILE A 178 -8.02 3.66 -15.98
N LEU A 179 -6.74 3.94 -16.16
CA LEU A 179 -6.22 4.83 -17.17
C LEU A 179 -5.81 3.98 -18.39
N GLU A 180 -6.58 4.07 -19.45
CA GLU A 180 -6.26 3.34 -20.68
C GLU A 180 -5.03 3.94 -21.35
N SER A 181 -4.08 3.09 -21.70
CA SER A 181 -2.92 3.41 -22.52
C SER A 181 -2.79 2.37 -23.63
N GLY A 182 -2.07 2.72 -24.70
CA GLY A 182 -1.80 1.81 -25.80
C GLY A 182 -0.62 0.85 -25.55
N GLU A 183 -0.20 0.72 -24.29
CA GLU A 183 0.94 -0.11 -23.89
C GLU A 183 0.57 -1.59 -23.80
N GLU A 184 1.56 -2.46 -23.80
CA GLU A 184 1.37 -3.90 -23.60
C GLU A 184 0.71 -4.19 -22.24
N PRO A 185 -0.11 -5.25 -22.16
CA PRO A 185 -0.78 -5.62 -20.91
C PRO A 185 0.20 -5.92 -19.77
N GLY A 186 0.01 -5.25 -18.65
CA GLY A 186 0.75 -5.46 -17.41
C GLY A 186 0.00 -6.33 -16.39
N GLY A 187 0.72 -6.81 -15.37
CA GLY A 187 0.15 -7.59 -14.27
C GLY A 187 -0.62 -6.71 -13.29
N VAL A 188 -1.83 -7.12 -12.90
CA VAL A 188 -2.72 -6.37 -11.99
C VAL A 188 -3.00 -7.08 -10.66
N GLY A 189 -2.50 -8.30 -10.51
CA GLY A 189 -2.80 -9.14 -9.34
C GLY A 189 -2.13 -8.68 -8.04
N GLU A 190 -1.07 -7.88 -8.12
CA GLU A 190 -0.15 -7.65 -7.00
C GLU A 190 0.10 -6.17 -6.64
N PRO A 191 0.09 -5.20 -7.58
CA PRO A 191 0.55 -3.83 -7.28
C PRO A 191 -0.15 -3.16 -6.11
N ALA A 192 -1.48 -3.27 -6.02
CA ALA A 192 -2.23 -2.61 -4.96
C ALA A 192 -1.84 -3.08 -3.55
N THR A 193 -1.43 -4.36 -3.38
CA THR A 193 -0.96 -4.88 -2.09
C THR A 193 0.23 -4.09 -1.54
N ALA A 194 1.18 -3.71 -2.41
CA ALA A 194 2.38 -2.98 -2.02
C ALA A 194 2.11 -1.54 -1.58
N LEU A 195 1.06 -0.93 -2.11
CA LEU A 195 0.75 0.49 -1.87
C LEU A 195 -0.03 0.75 -0.57
N VAL A 196 -0.72 -0.26 -0.03
CA VAL A 196 -1.58 -0.06 1.16
C VAL A 196 -0.79 0.42 2.36
N ALA A 197 0.31 -0.26 2.69
CA ALA A 197 1.10 0.07 3.88
C ALA A 197 1.66 1.51 3.83
N PRO A 198 2.37 1.95 2.77
CA PRO A 198 2.89 3.30 2.71
C PRO A 198 1.78 4.36 2.65
N ALA A 199 0.73 4.18 1.83
CA ALA A 199 -0.35 5.14 1.76
C ALA A 199 -1.04 5.32 3.13
N LEU A 200 -1.33 4.21 3.84
CA LEU A 200 -1.93 4.27 5.17
C LEU A 200 -0.99 4.92 6.20
N CYS A 201 0.31 4.58 6.21
CA CYS A 201 1.28 5.19 7.12
C CYS A 201 1.47 6.69 6.87
N ASN A 202 1.41 7.14 5.61
CA ASN A 202 1.43 8.55 5.24
C ASN A 202 0.16 9.27 5.74
N GLY A 203 -1.01 8.64 5.63
CA GLY A 203 -2.27 9.14 6.21
C GLY A 203 -2.23 9.24 7.74
N ILE A 204 -1.65 8.24 8.41
CA ILE A 204 -1.44 8.25 9.86
C ILE A 204 -0.53 9.42 10.28
N PHE A 205 0.53 9.67 9.51
CA PHE A 205 1.40 10.83 9.78
C PHE A 205 0.63 12.14 9.67
N MET A 206 -0.19 12.31 8.65
CA MET A 206 -1.05 13.49 8.50
C MET A 206 -2.00 13.68 9.68
N ALA A 207 -2.56 12.59 10.21
CA ALA A 207 -3.48 12.63 11.35
C ALA A 207 -2.78 12.90 12.70
N THR A 208 -1.54 12.39 12.88
CA THR A 208 -0.93 12.26 14.21
C THR A 208 0.46 12.87 14.34
N SER A 209 1.06 13.30 13.24
CA SER A 209 2.48 13.70 13.14
C SER A 209 3.47 12.61 13.56
N ARG A 210 3.03 11.35 13.64
CA ARG A 210 3.86 10.20 14.01
C ARG A 210 4.24 9.39 12.80
N ARG A 211 5.53 9.26 12.49
CA ARG A 211 6.04 8.38 11.45
C ARG A 211 6.16 6.94 11.93
N LEU A 212 5.54 6.03 11.19
CA LEU A 212 5.68 4.60 11.38
C LEU A 212 6.71 4.06 10.39
N ARG A 213 7.76 3.39 10.91
CA ARG A 213 8.84 2.80 10.12
C ARG A 213 8.93 1.28 10.25
N SER A 214 7.94 0.69 10.89
CA SER A 214 7.83 -0.78 11.04
C SER A 214 6.37 -1.21 11.04
N LEU A 215 6.14 -2.44 10.62
CA LEU A 215 4.84 -3.09 10.57
C LEU A 215 4.82 -4.29 11.53
N PRO A 216 3.66 -4.78 11.94
CA PRO A 216 2.33 -4.25 11.65
C PRO A 216 1.99 -3.00 12.45
N ILE A 217 1.10 -2.17 11.89
CA ILE A 217 0.68 -0.88 12.45
C ILE A 217 0.11 -1.04 13.87
N ALA A 218 -0.67 -2.08 14.11
CA ALA A 218 -1.30 -2.32 15.41
C ALA A 218 -0.30 -2.46 16.57
N ARG A 219 0.96 -2.84 16.33
CA ARG A 219 1.99 -2.86 17.38
C ARG A 219 2.24 -1.50 18.03
N HIS A 220 2.10 -0.43 17.25
CA HIS A 220 2.38 0.93 17.69
C HIS A 220 1.27 1.54 18.56
N TYR A 221 0.11 0.88 18.61
CA TYR A 221 -1.12 1.36 19.27
C TYR A 221 -1.69 0.37 20.30
N ARG A 222 -1.06 -0.78 20.49
CA ARG A 222 -1.40 -1.67 21.62
C ARG A 222 -0.82 -1.04 22.88
N ALA A 223 -1.68 -0.78 23.87
CA ALA A 223 -1.28 -0.44 25.23
C ALA A 223 -0.75 -1.68 25.95
#